data_25410cddb0d7e68bc145fa15afd264ee
#
_entry.id   25410cddb0d7e68bc145fa15afd264ee
#
_cell.length_a   1.000
_cell.length_b   1.000
_cell.length_c   1.000
_cell.angle_alpha   90.00
_cell.angle_beta   90.00
_cell.angle_gamma   90.00
#
_symmetry.space_group_name_H-M   'P 1'
#
loop_
_entity.id
_entity.type
_entity.pdbx_description
1 polymer ?
#
loop_
_entity_poly.entity_id
_entity_poly.type
_entity_poly.pdbx_seq_one_letter_code
_entity_poly.pdbx_strand_id
1 'polypeptide(L)'
;LAAGRSWVAIFGTADCDDCAAVKRQWREELTAPEDPVLLFLDIAHPPNYRRLEQIEAALKIPAKGASFPIFLVGNRLIDNIDTFYELGDELFELAAAQPSDPAVQAVTKPLATAAATASTPVVDLLCPEEASPPTATTATTTIATPRLLYFFQKNCQKCSRQEKELELLLADLPGLTIDRFDVATLDGLAILRRAMNHFLLPADSTRNLAPMVCWQDGFITGRLADAAELKKALAH
;
A
#
# COMPACT_ATOMS: atom_id res chain seq x y z
N LEU A 1 18.03 -28.02 8.76
CA LEU A 1 17.07 -27.13 8.07
C LEU A 1 17.78 -26.65 6.83
N ALA A 2 17.27 -26.97 5.64
CA ALA A 2 17.77 -26.40 4.40
C ALA A 2 17.57 -24.87 4.51
N ALA A 3 18.67 -24.11 4.39
CA ALA A 3 18.60 -22.67 4.30
C ALA A 3 17.72 -22.35 3.08
N GLY A 4 16.57 -21.71 3.30
CA GLY A 4 15.72 -21.26 2.21
C GLY A 4 16.50 -20.28 1.34
N ARG A 5 16.16 -20.21 0.05
CA ARG A 5 16.75 -19.24 -0.89
C ARG A 5 16.52 -17.81 -0.35
N SER A 6 17.56 -16.97 -0.41
CA SER A 6 17.44 -15.56 -0.04
C SER A 6 16.50 -14.82 -0.98
N TRP A 7 15.86 -13.75 -0.51
CA TRP A 7 14.88 -13.03 -1.30
C TRP A 7 14.79 -11.55 -0.90
N VAL A 8 14.33 -10.76 -1.86
CA VAL A 8 13.95 -9.35 -1.72
C VAL A 8 12.51 -9.21 -2.21
N ALA A 9 11.67 -8.51 -1.49
CA ALA A 9 10.33 -8.18 -1.96
C ALA A 9 10.24 -6.72 -2.40
N ILE A 10 9.55 -6.48 -3.52
CA ILE A 10 9.24 -5.14 -4.03
C ILE A 10 7.72 -5.00 -4.10
N PHE A 11 7.20 -3.98 -3.43
CA PHE A 11 5.81 -3.57 -3.48
C PHE A 11 5.68 -2.38 -4.42
N GLY A 12 4.86 -2.51 -5.46
CA GLY A 12 4.68 -1.47 -6.47
C GLY A 12 3.47 -1.74 -7.33
N THR A 13 3.24 -0.93 -8.35
CA THR A 13 2.16 -1.10 -9.32
C THR A 13 2.70 -1.66 -10.65
N ALA A 14 1.83 -2.24 -11.47
CA ALA A 14 2.22 -2.80 -12.77
C ALA A 14 2.75 -1.73 -13.74
N ASP A 15 2.34 -0.48 -13.58
CA ASP A 15 2.72 0.69 -14.36
C ASP A 15 3.91 1.48 -13.77
N CYS A 16 4.57 0.94 -12.74
CA CYS A 16 5.73 1.55 -12.09
C CYS A 16 7.00 1.34 -12.93
N ASP A 17 7.52 2.39 -13.54
CA ASP A 17 8.73 2.35 -14.38
C ASP A 17 9.97 1.87 -13.60
N ASP A 18 10.15 2.36 -12.36
CA ASP A 18 11.24 1.96 -11.47
C ASP A 18 11.16 0.46 -11.13
N CYS A 19 9.93 -0.04 -10.86
CA CYS A 19 9.72 -1.47 -10.61
C CYS A 19 10.10 -2.31 -11.84
N ALA A 20 9.74 -1.85 -13.03
CA ALA A 20 10.09 -2.52 -14.28
C ALA A 20 11.60 -2.52 -14.53
N ALA A 21 12.28 -1.41 -14.22
CA ALA A 21 13.74 -1.29 -14.34
C ALA A 21 14.46 -2.28 -13.41
N VAL A 22 14.09 -2.33 -12.12
CA VAL A 22 14.66 -3.26 -11.14
C VAL A 22 14.41 -4.71 -11.56
N LYS A 23 13.18 -5.07 -11.97
CA LYS A 23 12.86 -6.43 -12.44
C LYS A 23 13.70 -6.85 -13.65
N ARG A 24 13.97 -5.93 -14.58
CA ARG A 24 14.81 -6.19 -15.75
C ARG A 24 16.25 -6.43 -15.34
N GLN A 25 16.83 -5.51 -14.57
CA GLN A 25 18.20 -5.63 -14.07
C GLN A 25 18.40 -6.94 -13.29
N TRP A 26 17.46 -7.28 -12.41
CA TRP A 26 17.51 -8.52 -11.63
C TRP A 26 17.58 -9.77 -12.51
N ARG A 27 16.81 -9.80 -13.61
CA ARG A 27 16.82 -10.92 -14.55
C ARG A 27 18.12 -11.03 -15.35
N GLU A 28 18.77 -9.91 -15.62
CA GLU A 28 19.98 -9.83 -16.43
C GLU A 28 21.24 -10.14 -15.61
N GLU A 29 21.29 -9.68 -14.36
CA GLU A 29 22.50 -9.73 -13.54
C GLU A 29 22.51 -10.90 -12.54
N LEU A 30 21.37 -11.32 -12.02
CA LEU A 30 21.24 -12.30 -10.94
C LEU A 30 20.69 -13.63 -11.50
N THR A 31 21.58 -14.46 -12.03
CA THR A 31 21.20 -15.72 -12.68
C THR A 31 21.71 -16.97 -11.98
N ALA A 32 22.56 -16.80 -10.94
CA ALA A 32 23.08 -17.93 -10.18
C ALA A 32 22.02 -18.50 -9.22
N PRO A 33 22.04 -19.81 -8.93
CA PRO A 33 21.08 -20.44 -8.02
C PRO A 33 21.10 -19.88 -6.59
N GLU A 34 22.25 -19.37 -6.15
CA GLU A 34 22.49 -18.74 -4.84
C GLU A 34 22.00 -17.28 -4.78
N ASP A 35 21.79 -16.65 -5.92
CA ASP A 35 21.32 -15.26 -5.96
C ASP A 35 19.93 -15.13 -5.32
N PRO A 36 19.66 -13.98 -4.66
CA PRO A 36 18.35 -13.74 -4.07
C PRO A 36 17.26 -13.66 -5.15
N VAL A 37 16.08 -14.15 -4.82
CA VAL A 37 14.89 -14.02 -5.67
C VAL A 37 14.24 -12.67 -5.44
N LEU A 38 13.88 -11.96 -6.51
CA LEU A 38 13.02 -10.79 -6.44
C LEU A 38 11.55 -11.22 -6.49
N LEU A 39 10.81 -10.90 -5.45
CA LEU A 39 9.37 -11.14 -5.34
C LEU A 39 8.64 -9.83 -5.60
N PHE A 40 7.95 -9.71 -6.72
CA PHE A 40 7.14 -8.53 -7.03
C PHE A 40 5.71 -8.73 -6.53
N LEU A 41 5.23 -7.79 -5.72
CA LEU A 41 3.89 -7.75 -5.18
C LEU A 41 3.17 -6.52 -5.73
N ASP A 42 2.27 -6.75 -6.68
CA ASP A 42 1.42 -5.70 -7.19
C ASP A 42 0.44 -5.24 -6.11
N ILE A 43 0.61 -4.01 -5.64
CA ILE A 43 -0.25 -3.40 -4.61
C ILE A 43 -1.64 -3.01 -5.14
N ALA A 44 -1.88 -3.10 -6.45
CA ALA A 44 -3.23 -3.01 -6.99
C ALA A 44 -4.11 -4.18 -6.49
N HIS A 45 -3.48 -5.30 -6.09
CA HIS A 45 -4.17 -6.41 -5.44
C HIS A 45 -4.27 -6.18 -3.92
N PRO A 46 -5.48 -6.03 -3.35
CA PRO A 46 -5.68 -5.75 -1.93
C PRO A 46 -4.94 -6.68 -0.95
N PRO A 47 -4.83 -8.00 -1.18
CA PRO A 47 -4.05 -8.88 -0.31
C PRO A 47 -2.56 -8.52 -0.24
N ASN A 48 -1.95 -8.05 -1.32
CA ASN A 48 -0.54 -7.63 -1.33
C ASN A 48 -0.35 -6.33 -0.55
N TYR A 49 -1.27 -5.38 -0.71
CA TYR A 49 -1.24 -4.15 0.05
C TYR A 49 -1.42 -4.40 1.57
N ARG A 50 -2.41 -5.22 1.95
CA ARG A 50 -2.58 -5.64 3.36
C ARG A 50 -1.34 -6.31 3.94
N ARG A 51 -0.61 -7.07 3.13
CA ARG A 51 0.66 -7.68 3.55
C ARG A 51 1.73 -6.63 3.84
N LEU A 52 1.84 -5.59 3.01
CA LEU A 52 2.72 -4.46 3.28
C LEU A 52 2.38 -3.80 4.62
N GLU A 53 1.10 -3.50 4.87
CA GLU A 53 0.65 -2.92 6.15
C GLU A 53 0.99 -3.80 7.36
N GLN A 54 0.81 -5.12 7.23
CA GLN A 54 1.18 -6.07 8.28
C GLN A 54 2.69 -6.07 8.55
N ILE A 55 3.52 -5.95 7.51
CA ILE A 55 4.98 -5.85 7.63
C ILE A 55 5.37 -4.53 8.31
N GLU A 56 4.79 -3.40 7.88
CA GLU A 56 5.00 -2.09 8.50
C GLU A 56 4.65 -2.12 10.00
N ALA A 57 3.52 -2.69 10.33
CA ALA A 57 3.08 -2.86 11.72
C ALA A 57 4.04 -3.75 12.53
N ALA A 58 4.49 -4.88 11.97
CA ALA A 58 5.43 -5.78 12.61
C ALA A 58 6.79 -5.12 12.84
N LEU A 59 7.26 -4.31 11.89
CA LEU A 59 8.50 -3.54 11.98
C LEU A 59 8.36 -2.26 12.82
N LYS A 60 7.14 -1.93 13.26
CA LYS A 60 6.81 -0.69 14.01
C LYS A 60 7.17 0.58 13.22
N ILE A 61 7.08 0.52 11.91
CA ILE A 61 7.29 1.64 11.02
C ILE A 61 5.94 2.34 10.87
N PRO A 62 5.84 3.64 11.20
CA PRO A 62 4.57 4.35 10.96
C PRO A 62 4.28 4.36 9.46
N ALA A 63 3.05 4.06 9.07
CA ALA A 63 2.58 4.19 7.71
C ALA A 63 2.61 5.67 7.28
N LYS A 64 3.78 6.14 6.93
CA LYS A 64 3.99 7.50 6.43
C LYS A 64 3.97 7.40 4.92
N GLY A 65 2.93 7.90 4.28
CA GLY A 65 2.80 8.15 2.85
C GLY A 65 4.03 7.91 1.96
N ALA A 66 4.64 6.73 2.10
CA ALA A 66 5.83 6.33 1.40
C ALA A 66 5.54 6.27 -0.11
N SER A 67 6.51 6.68 -0.90
CA SER A 67 6.46 6.51 -2.34
C SER A 67 6.65 5.03 -2.71
N PHE A 68 6.04 4.60 -3.80
CA PHE A 68 6.36 3.32 -4.40
C PHE A 68 7.45 3.50 -5.46
N PRO A 69 8.33 2.51 -5.65
CA PRO A 69 8.36 1.18 -5.01
C PRO A 69 8.86 1.19 -3.57
N ILE A 70 8.37 0.22 -2.77
CA ILE A 70 8.88 -0.07 -1.44
C ILE A 70 9.57 -1.44 -1.50
N PHE A 71 10.78 -1.51 -0.96
CA PHE A 71 11.58 -2.73 -0.91
C PHE A 71 11.62 -3.28 0.51
N LEU A 72 11.41 -4.58 0.65
CA LEU A 72 11.69 -5.30 1.89
C LEU A 72 12.93 -6.16 1.69
N VAL A 73 13.98 -5.85 2.44
CA VAL A 73 15.26 -6.56 2.44
C VAL A 73 15.58 -6.96 3.88
N GLY A 74 15.52 -8.23 4.19
CA GLY A 74 15.62 -8.71 5.57
C GLY A 74 14.55 -8.08 6.47
N ASN A 75 14.98 -7.27 7.45
CA ASN A 75 14.11 -6.51 8.37
C ASN A 75 13.99 -5.01 8.00
N ARG A 76 14.43 -4.60 6.83
CA ARG A 76 14.44 -3.19 6.42
C ARG A 76 13.42 -2.94 5.33
N LEU A 77 12.58 -1.93 5.54
CA LEU A 77 11.76 -1.33 4.48
C LEU A 77 12.48 -0.09 3.95
N ILE A 78 12.63 -0.04 2.63
CA ILE A 78 13.30 1.04 1.89
C ILE A 78 12.28 1.59 0.91
N ASP A 79 11.97 2.88 1.02
CA ASP A 79 10.95 3.58 0.24
C ASP A 79 11.55 4.53 -0.82
N ASN A 80 12.85 4.37 -1.08
CA ASN A 80 13.60 5.17 -2.04
C ASN A 80 14.47 4.24 -2.90
N ILE A 81 14.34 4.36 -4.23
CA ILE A 81 15.08 3.53 -5.18
C ILE A 81 16.58 3.82 -5.16
N ASP A 82 17.00 5.07 -4.97
CA ASP A 82 18.42 5.42 -4.90
C ASP A 82 19.06 4.76 -3.69
N THR A 83 18.39 4.83 -2.53
CA THR A 83 18.83 4.14 -1.30
C THR A 83 18.88 2.62 -1.48
N PHE A 84 17.97 2.04 -2.27
CA PHE A 84 18.01 0.62 -2.59
C PHE A 84 19.25 0.26 -3.41
N TYR A 85 19.59 1.06 -4.42
CA TYR A 85 20.80 0.84 -5.24
C TYR A 85 22.10 1.11 -4.47
N GLU A 86 22.09 2.04 -3.52
CA GLU A 86 23.24 2.33 -2.65
C GLU A 86 23.64 1.16 -1.75
N LEU A 87 22.75 0.18 -1.53
CA LEU A 87 23.09 -1.02 -0.74
C LEU A 87 24.22 -1.85 -1.40
N GLY A 88 24.30 -1.89 -2.73
CA GLY A 88 25.35 -2.65 -3.40
C GLY A 88 25.47 -4.08 -2.86
N ASP A 89 26.68 -4.45 -2.41
CA ASP A 89 26.96 -5.80 -1.87
C ASP A 89 26.25 -6.07 -0.54
N GLU A 90 25.91 -5.03 0.27
CA GLU A 90 25.13 -5.17 1.52
C GLU A 90 23.76 -5.78 1.27
N LEU A 91 23.21 -5.58 0.06
CA LEU A 91 21.92 -6.13 -0.33
C LEU A 91 21.88 -7.66 -0.17
N PHE A 92 22.94 -8.36 -0.60
CA PHE A 92 23.02 -9.81 -0.52
C PHE A 92 23.11 -10.30 0.92
N GLU A 93 23.88 -9.60 1.76
CA GLU A 93 23.99 -9.92 3.19
C GLU A 93 22.65 -9.72 3.90
N LEU A 94 21.98 -8.61 3.64
CA LEU A 94 20.66 -8.31 4.20
C LEU A 94 19.58 -9.30 3.70
N ALA A 95 19.60 -9.67 2.42
CA ALA A 95 18.66 -10.62 1.86
C ALA A 95 18.87 -12.05 2.41
N ALA A 96 20.09 -12.41 2.75
CA ALA A 96 20.43 -13.69 3.39
C ALA A 96 20.07 -13.70 4.89
N ALA A 97 20.07 -12.53 5.54
CA ALA A 97 19.67 -12.37 6.92
C ALA A 97 18.14 -12.49 7.05
N GLN A 98 17.66 -13.72 7.28
CA GLN A 98 16.23 -13.98 7.51
C GLN A 98 15.71 -13.09 8.64
N PRO A 99 14.46 -12.58 8.57
CA PRO A 99 13.87 -11.82 9.64
C PRO A 99 13.99 -12.54 10.97
N SER A 100 14.56 -11.88 11.98
CA SER A 100 14.75 -12.47 13.31
C SER A 100 13.53 -12.26 14.22
N ASP A 101 12.73 -11.23 13.95
CA ASP A 101 11.52 -10.93 14.72
C ASP A 101 10.40 -11.93 14.37
N PRO A 102 9.82 -12.66 15.34
CA PRO A 102 8.76 -13.62 15.09
C PRO A 102 7.52 -13.02 14.41
N ALA A 103 7.18 -11.77 14.70
CA ALA A 103 6.05 -11.10 14.06
C ALA A 103 6.32 -10.85 12.57
N VAL A 104 7.53 -10.41 12.22
CA VAL A 104 7.95 -10.23 10.82
C VAL A 104 8.01 -11.59 10.11
N GLN A 105 8.58 -12.62 10.77
CA GLN A 105 8.62 -13.97 10.20
C GLN A 105 7.21 -14.51 9.89
N ALA A 106 6.24 -14.29 10.76
CA ALA A 106 4.87 -14.76 10.55
C ALA A 106 4.25 -14.16 9.28
N VAL A 107 4.41 -12.85 9.05
CA VAL A 107 3.82 -12.14 7.89
C VAL A 107 4.62 -12.35 6.60
N THR A 108 5.92 -12.65 6.70
CA THR A 108 6.80 -12.89 5.54
C THR A 108 6.95 -14.36 5.16
N LYS A 109 6.44 -15.28 5.97
CA LYS A 109 6.49 -16.73 5.70
C LYS A 109 6.00 -17.12 4.29
N PRO A 110 4.89 -16.56 3.76
CA PRO A 110 4.45 -16.87 2.40
C PRO A 110 5.46 -16.40 1.34
N LEU A 111 6.17 -15.29 1.58
CA LEU A 111 7.21 -14.78 0.69
C LEU A 111 8.42 -15.71 0.67
N ALA A 112 8.89 -16.13 1.85
CA ALA A 112 9.97 -17.10 1.97
C ALA A 112 9.64 -18.44 1.29
N THR A 113 8.38 -18.89 1.39
CA THR A 113 7.91 -20.11 0.70
C THR A 113 7.94 -19.93 -0.82
N ALA A 114 7.45 -18.80 -1.33
CA ALA A 114 7.47 -18.50 -2.75
C ALA A 114 8.90 -18.43 -3.30
N ALA A 115 9.83 -17.80 -2.57
CA ALA A 115 11.24 -17.74 -2.94
C ALA A 115 11.89 -19.13 -2.97
N ALA A 116 11.60 -19.98 -2.00
CA ALA A 116 12.15 -21.34 -1.92
C ALA A 116 11.71 -22.24 -3.08
N THR A 117 10.55 -21.97 -3.68
CA THR A 117 10.00 -22.73 -4.83
C THR A 117 10.26 -22.06 -6.17
N ALA A 118 10.88 -20.89 -6.16
CA ALA A 118 11.11 -20.11 -7.39
C ALA A 118 12.12 -20.80 -8.32
N SER A 119 11.73 -20.93 -9.58
CA SER A 119 12.59 -21.41 -10.66
C SER A 119 13.23 -20.27 -11.46
N THR A 120 12.81 -19.03 -11.22
CA THR A 120 13.27 -17.83 -11.91
C THR A 120 13.80 -16.80 -10.90
N PRO A 121 14.71 -15.89 -11.32
CA PRO A 121 15.22 -14.85 -10.42
C PRO A 121 14.17 -13.79 -10.05
N VAL A 122 13.10 -13.68 -10.83
CA VAL A 122 11.99 -12.75 -10.56
C VAL A 122 10.67 -13.51 -10.59
N VAL A 123 9.88 -13.36 -9.54
CA VAL A 123 8.55 -13.97 -9.39
C VAL A 123 7.53 -12.86 -9.16
N ASP A 124 6.54 -12.79 -10.04
CA ASP A 124 5.36 -11.94 -9.85
C ASP A 124 4.35 -12.70 -8.98
N LEU A 125 4.19 -12.26 -7.73
CA LEU A 125 3.26 -12.88 -6.80
C LEU A 125 1.85 -12.31 -7.03
N LEU A 126 1.05 -13.09 -7.73
CA LEU A 126 -0.39 -12.97 -7.68
C LEU A 126 -0.83 -13.73 -6.42
N CYS A 127 -1.36 -13.03 -5.40
CA CYS A 127 -2.00 -13.75 -4.31
C CYS A 127 -3.14 -14.60 -4.90
N PRO A 128 -3.21 -15.91 -4.62
CA PRO A 128 -4.41 -16.67 -4.93
C PRO A 128 -5.57 -15.92 -4.29
N GLU A 129 -6.58 -15.66 -5.09
CA GLU A 129 -7.84 -15.06 -4.67
C GLU A 129 -8.33 -15.87 -3.47
N GLU A 130 -8.25 -15.29 -2.27
CA GLU A 130 -8.91 -15.91 -1.12
C GLU A 130 -10.37 -16.06 -1.50
N ALA A 131 -10.83 -17.29 -1.44
CA ALA A 131 -12.20 -17.67 -1.78
C ALA A 131 -13.18 -16.62 -1.24
N SER A 132 -13.96 -16.03 -2.12
CA SER A 132 -14.95 -15.00 -1.83
C SER A 132 -15.68 -15.32 -0.52
N PRO A 133 -15.79 -14.38 0.42
CA PRO A 133 -16.58 -14.63 1.61
C PRO A 133 -18.00 -15.02 1.21
N PRO A 134 -18.64 -15.97 1.92
CA PRO A 134 -19.96 -16.42 1.58
C PRO A 134 -20.92 -15.23 1.55
N THR A 135 -21.68 -15.14 0.48
CA THR A 135 -22.73 -14.17 0.25
C THR A 135 -23.65 -14.08 1.48
N ALA A 136 -23.48 -13.06 2.28
CA ALA A 136 -24.37 -12.79 3.41
C ALA A 136 -25.69 -12.26 2.84
N THR A 137 -26.71 -13.05 3.00
CA THR A 137 -28.10 -12.77 2.67
C THR A 137 -28.58 -11.52 3.39
N THR A 138 -29.14 -10.63 2.61
CA THR A 138 -29.82 -9.36 2.86
C THR A 138 -30.65 -9.31 4.14
N ALA A 139 -30.29 -8.39 5.03
CA ALA A 139 -31.26 -7.79 5.96
C ALA A 139 -31.42 -6.33 5.57
N THR A 140 -32.54 -5.98 5.00
CA THR A 140 -32.92 -4.63 4.58
C THR A 140 -33.22 -3.78 5.81
N THR A 141 -32.22 -3.03 6.26
CA THR A 141 -32.44 -1.87 7.14
C THR A 141 -32.04 -0.65 6.32
N THR A 142 -32.99 0.27 6.12
CA THR A 142 -32.76 1.54 5.41
C THR A 142 -31.86 2.42 6.30
N ILE A 143 -30.57 2.16 6.25
CA ILE A 143 -29.53 3.00 6.85
C ILE A 143 -29.10 3.95 5.75
N ALA A 144 -29.07 5.26 6.04
CA ALA A 144 -28.48 6.23 5.13
C ALA A 144 -27.07 5.73 4.76
N THR A 145 -26.85 5.48 3.48
CA THR A 145 -25.57 4.95 2.98
C THR A 145 -24.46 5.93 3.35
N PRO A 146 -23.45 5.49 4.10
CA PRO A 146 -22.36 6.39 4.47
C PRO A 146 -21.67 6.89 3.20
N ARG A 147 -21.30 8.17 3.19
CA ARG A 147 -20.69 8.84 2.05
C ARG A 147 -19.41 9.53 2.49
N LEU A 148 -18.35 9.33 1.69
CA LEU A 148 -17.06 10.02 1.84
C LEU A 148 -16.83 10.93 0.64
N LEU A 149 -16.18 12.08 0.89
CA LEU A 149 -15.61 12.93 -0.13
C LEU A 149 -14.10 12.78 -0.05
N TYR A 150 -13.47 12.40 -1.16
CA TYR A 150 -12.03 12.25 -1.25
C TYR A 150 -11.44 13.27 -2.22
N PHE A 151 -10.55 14.11 -1.72
CA PHE A 151 -9.85 15.13 -2.49
C PHE A 151 -8.41 14.70 -2.72
N PHE A 152 -8.03 14.60 -3.98
CA PHE A 152 -6.72 14.14 -4.39
C PHE A 152 -6.10 15.07 -5.45
N GLN A 153 -4.82 14.90 -5.70
CA GLN A 153 -4.11 15.53 -6.81
C GLN A 153 -3.42 14.45 -7.63
N LYS A 154 -3.44 14.57 -8.96
CA LYS A 154 -2.67 13.69 -9.84
C LYS A 154 -1.19 13.77 -9.53
N ASN A 155 -0.46 12.66 -9.68
CA ASN A 155 0.95 12.53 -9.36
C ASN A 155 1.30 12.81 -7.88
N CYS A 156 0.33 12.68 -6.98
CA CYS A 156 0.53 12.78 -5.55
C CYS A 156 0.70 11.37 -4.96
N GLN A 157 1.90 11.03 -4.54
CA GLN A 157 2.22 9.70 -3.98
C GLN A 157 1.38 9.36 -2.73
N LYS A 158 1.19 10.34 -1.82
CA LYS A 158 0.32 10.17 -0.66
C LYS A 158 -1.12 9.87 -1.06
N CYS A 159 -1.58 10.47 -2.17
CA CYS A 159 -2.92 10.26 -2.67
C CYS A 159 -3.08 8.84 -3.24
N SER A 160 -2.07 8.30 -3.92
CA SER A 160 -2.09 6.93 -4.42
C SER A 160 -2.22 5.92 -3.27
N ARG A 161 -1.51 6.15 -2.17
CA ARG A 161 -1.63 5.31 -0.99
C ARG A 161 -3.00 5.46 -0.30
N GLN A 162 -3.51 6.69 -0.18
CA GLN A 162 -4.86 6.92 0.35
C GLN A 162 -5.93 6.22 -0.47
N GLU A 163 -5.78 6.15 -1.79
CA GLU A 163 -6.70 5.43 -2.66
C GLU A 163 -6.77 3.94 -2.31
N LYS A 164 -5.63 3.30 -1.98
CA LYS A 164 -5.62 1.90 -1.55
C LYS A 164 -6.35 1.68 -0.23
N GLU A 165 -6.18 2.57 0.73
CA GLU A 165 -6.95 2.53 1.98
C GLU A 165 -8.47 2.63 1.72
N LEU A 166 -8.86 3.51 0.79
CA LEU A 166 -10.26 3.66 0.40
C LEU A 166 -10.81 2.43 -0.35
N GLU A 167 -10.00 1.76 -1.16
CA GLU A 167 -10.36 0.47 -1.80
C GLU A 167 -10.58 -0.62 -0.75
N LEU A 168 -9.71 -0.72 0.26
CA LEU A 168 -9.89 -1.66 1.38
C LEU A 168 -11.18 -1.34 2.17
N LEU A 169 -11.43 -0.07 2.43
CA LEU A 169 -12.63 0.36 3.13
C LEU A 169 -13.90 0.02 2.36
N LEU A 170 -13.90 0.18 1.02
CA LEU A 170 -15.02 -0.21 0.15
C LEU A 170 -15.27 -1.72 0.17
N ALA A 171 -14.21 -2.53 0.22
CA ALA A 171 -14.34 -3.98 0.33
C ALA A 171 -14.99 -4.39 1.67
N ASP A 172 -14.69 -3.66 2.75
CA ASP A 172 -15.22 -3.89 4.09
C ASP A 172 -16.64 -3.32 4.29
N LEU A 173 -17.01 -2.29 3.55
CA LEU A 173 -18.28 -1.57 3.65
C LEU A 173 -18.94 -1.44 2.27
N PRO A 174 -19.57 -2.50 1.74
CA PRO A 174 -20.11 -2.53 0.37
C PRO A 174 -21.25 -1.52 0.10
N GLY A 175 -21.80 -0.88 1.13
CA GLY A 175 -22.78 0.20 0.99
C GLY A 175 -22.18 1.61 1.00
N LEU A 176 -20.85 1.75 1.18
CA LEU A 176 -20.18 3.04 1.21
C LEU A 176 -20.08 3.65 -0.20
N THR A 177 -20.33 4.96 -0.30
CA THR A 177 -20.09 5.74 -1.51
C THR A 177 -18.90 6.69 -1.29
N ILE A 178 -17.96 6.69 -2.23
CA ILE A 178 -16.81 7.59 -2.21
C ILE A 178 -16.81 8.46 -3.47
N ASP A 179 -17.01 9.77 -3.28
CA ASP A 179 -16.89 10.75 -4.36
C ASP A 179 -15.47 11.29 -4.42
N ARG A 180 -14.86 11.23 -5.59
CA ARG A 180 -13.46 11.59 -5.83
C ARG A 180 -13.35 12.91 -6.57
N PHE A 181 -12.56 13.83 -6.03
CA PHE A 181 -12.39 15.19 -6.58
C PHE A 181 -10.91 15.50 -6.80
N ASP A 182 -10.52 15.70 -8.06
CA ASP A 182 -9.18 16.18 -8.41
C ASP A 182 -9.08 17.68 -8.12
N VAL A 183 -8.31 18.07 -7.12
CA VAL A 183 -8.17 19.47 -6.70
C VAL A 183 -7.40 20.34 -7.71
N ALA A 184 -6.81 19.74 -8.73
CA ALA A 184 -6.23 20.46 -9.85
C ALA A 184 -7.30 20.98 -10.86
N THR A 185 -8.53 20.49 -10.77
CA THR A 185 -9.67 20.95 -11.58
C THR A 185 -10.43 22.08 -10.89
N LEU A 186 -11.06 22.95 -11.69
CA LEU A 186 -11.89 24.04 -11.14
C LEU A 186 -13.05 23.52 -10.30
N ASP A 187 -13.70 22.44 -10.75
CA ASP A 187 -14.82 21.82 -10.02
C ASP A 187 -14.36 21.17 -8.72
N GLY A 188 -13.27 20.39 -8.76
CA GLY A 188 -12.71 19.77 -7.56
C GLY A 188 -12.26 20.79 -6.52
N LEU A 189 -11.64 21.90 -6.98
CA LEU A 189 -11.23 23.00 -6.11
C LEU A 189 -12.45 23.73 -5.50
N ALA A 190 -13.51 23.92 -6.28
CA ALA A 190 -14.74 24.56 -5.78
C ALA A 190 -15.43 23.71 -4.69
N ILE A 191 -15.46 22.38 -4.87
CA ILE A 191 -16.02 21.46 -3.88
C ILE A 191 -15.13 21.39 -2.64
N LEU A 192 -13.80 21.36 -2.82
CA LEU A 192 -12.83 21.43 -1.71
C LEU A 192 -13.07 22.69 -0.85
N ARG A 193 -13.21 23.85 -1.49
CA ARG A 193 -13.47 25.11 -0.76
C ARG A 193 -14.77 25.06 0.05
N ARG A 194 -15.83 24.43 -0.48
CA ARG A 194 -17.08 24.21 0.27
C ARG A 194 -16.87 23.32 1.49
N ALA A 195 -16.13 22.21 1.33
CA ALA A 195 -15.77 21.32 2.43
C ALA A 195 -14.94 22.07 3.48
N MET A 196 -13.94 22.86 3.06
CA MET A 196 -13.13 23.68 3.96
C MET A 196 -13.97 24.66 4.76
N ASN A 197 -14.90 25.34 4.11
CA ASN A 197 -15.81 26.29 4.79
C ASN A 197 -16.73 25.56 5.79
N HIS A 198 -17.21 24.37 5.44
CA HIS A 198 -18.02 23.54 6.34
C HIS A 198 -17.26 23.16 7.61
N PHE A 199 -16.00 22.80 7.50
CA PHE A 199 -15.15 22.43 8.63
C PHE A 199 -14.34 23.59 9.23
N LEU A 200 -14.63 24.84 8.84
CA LEU A 200 -13.99 26.07 9.33
C LEU A 200 -12.46 26.06 9.15
N LEU A 201 -11.97 25.43 8.08
CA LEU A 201 -10.55 25.42 7.77
C LEU A 201 -10.10 26.77 7.18
N PRO A 202 -8.90 27.27 7.55
CA PRO A 202 -8.38 28.53 7.01
C PRO A 202 -8.21 28.48 5.49
N ALA A 203 -8.57 29.54 4.77
CA ALA A 203 -8.54 29.61 3.32
C ALA A 203 -7.11 29.51 2.72
N ASP A 204 -6.08 29.85 3.48
CA ASP A 204 -4.67 29.77 3.11
C ASP A 204 -4.08 28.35 3.24
N SER A 205 -4.83 27.43 3.85
CA SER A 205 -4.42 26.03 4.01
C SER A 205 -4.46 25.21 2.70
N THR A 206 -4.93 25.78 1.57
CA THR A 206 -5.17 25.04 0.32
C THR A 206 -3.94 24.37 -0.30
N ARG A 207 -2.74 24.79 0.07
CA ARG A 207 -1.49 24.35 -0.61
C ARG A 207 -1.03 22.92 -0.28
N ASN A 208 -1.56 22.25 0.76
CA ASN A 208 -1.12 20.92 1.15
C ASN A 208 -2.26 20.06 1.73
N LEU A 209 -3.49 20.28 1.31
CA LEU A 209 -4.64 19.55 1.85
C LEU A 209 -4.83 18.15 1.26
N ALA A 210 -4.32 17.89 0.06
CA ALA A 210 -4.40 16.57 -0.55
C ALA A 210 -3.31 15.62 0.00
N PRO A 211 -3.66 14.38 0.36
CA PRO A 211 -5.00 13.82 0.39
C PRO A 211 -5.86 14.39 1.52
N MET A 212 -7.15 14.60 1.25
CA MET A 212 -8.14 14.93 2.27
C MET A 212 -9.35 14.01 2.11
N VAL A 213 -9.78 13.40 3.20
CA VAL A 213 -10.97 12.56 3.26
C VAL A 213 -11.96 13.19 4.23
N CYS A 214 -13.21 13.41 3.80
CA CYS A 214 -14.26 14.01 4.60
C CYS A 214 -15.48 13.08 4.68
N TRP A 215 -16.14 13.10 5.83
CA TRP A 215 -17.46 12.50 6.05
C TRP A 215 -18.36 13.53 6.73
N GLN A 216 -19.59 13.16 7.06
CA GLN A 216 -20.61 14.10 7.56
C GLN A 216 -20.12 15.00 8.69
N ASP A 217 -19.41 14.42 9.67
CA ASP A 217 -19.07 15.08 10.93
C ASP A 217 -17.57 15.29 11.14
N GLY A 218 -16.73 14.98 10.12
CA GLY A 218 -15.31 15.09 10.28
C GLY A 218 -14.49 15.01 9.00
N PHE A 219 -13.19 15.19 9.15
CA PHE A 219 -12.22 15.10 8.05
C PHE A 219 -10.85 14.69 8.55
N ILE A 220 -10.03 14.17 7.62
CA ILE A 220 -8.59 13.92 7.79
C ILE A 220 -7.88 14.56 6.61
N THR A 221 -6.82 15.32 6.87
CA THR A 221 -6.01 15.97 5.83
C THR A 221 -4.53 15.97 6.17
N GLY A 222 -3.68 16.03 5.12
CA GLY A 222 -2.21 16.13 5.25
C GLY A 222 -1.52 14.85 5.70
N ARG A 223 -2.26 13.81 6.10
CA ARG A 223 -1.77 12.49 6.47
C ARG A 223 -2.59 11.38 5.84
N LEU A 224 -2.08 10.17 5.86
CA LEU A 224 -2.83 8.99 5.50
C LEU A 224 -3.93 8.72 6.56
N ALA A 225 -5.13 8.43 6.08
CA ALA A 225 -6.24 7.90 6.88
C ALA A 225 -6.36 6.41 6.57
N ASP A 226 -6.07 5.54 7.52
CA ASP A 226 -6.19 4.10 7.29
C ASP A 226 -7.66 3.64 7.27
N ALA A 227 -7.92 2.49 6.63
CA ALA A 227 -9.26 1.96 6.46
C ALA A 227 -9.96 1.67 7.81
N ALA A 228 -9.22 1.24 8.83
CA ALA A 228 -9.77 0.95 10.15
C ALA A 228 -10.18 2.23 10.88
N GLU A 229 -9.37 3.30 10.78
CA GLU A 229 -9.71 4.62 11.32
C GLU A 229 -10.97 5.18 10.67
N LEU A 230 -11.03 5.14 9.33
CA LEU A 230 -12.21 5.62 8.59
C LEU A 230 -13.45 4.78 8.91
N LYS A 231 -13.33 3.46 9.01
CA LYS A 231 -14.42 2.57 9.40
C LYS A 231 -14.98 2.92 10.79
N LYS A 232 -14.09 3.20 11.73
CA LYS A 232 -14.48 3.65 13.07
C LYS A 232 -15.18 5.01 13.05
N ALA A 233 -14.68 5.96 12.25
CA ALA A 233 -15.25 7.29 12.10
C ALA A 233 -16.67 7.27 11.48
N LEU A 234 -16.93 6.33 10.56
CA LEU A 234 -18.23 6.17 9.90
C LEU A 234 -19.26 5.38 10.74
N ALA A 235 -18.86 4.76 11.84
CA ALA A 235 -19.74 3.99 12.71
C ALA A 235 -20.48 4.85 13.76
N HIS A 236 -20.19 6.14 13.81
CA HIS A 236 -20.81 7.12 14.72
C HIS A 236 -21.70 8.09 13.97
#